data_042082c30bb67899c80b8d4bfb47a46a
#
_entry.id   042082c30bb67899c80b8d4bfb47a46a
#
_cell.length_a   1.000
_cell.length_b   1.000
_cell.length_c   1.000
_cell.angle_alpha   90.00
_cell.angle_beta   90.00
_cell.angle_gamma   90.00
#
_symmetry.space_group_name_H-M   'P 1'
#
loop_
_entity.id
_entity.type
_entity.pdbx_description
1 polymer ?
#
loop_
_entity_poly.entity_id
_entity_poly.type
_entity_poly.pdbx_seq_one_letter_code
_entity_poly.pdbx_strand_id
1 'polypeptide(L)'
;MFLDIYNTSLAGTWGFVPLSEGEVNHMANHLKHLIVPELSLVAEVDGKPIGTVFCLLDYNPRIKAMNGRLFPFGFLKLLWNKSAIKRMRAISTNVVPEYQAWGVGLVLHAALVPRLYKWGMKEVEFSWVLESNHLSKRTLERGGALVTKKYRIYQDDPPSDASETESVG
;
A
#
# COMPACT_ATOMS: atom_id res chain seq x y z
N MET A 1 13.24 -1.79 -11.30
CA MET A 1 13.49 -1.18 -9.96
C MET A 1 12.32 -1.37 -9.00
N PHE A 2 11.20 -0.63 -9.08
CA PHE A 2 10.06 -0.79 -8.14
C PHE A 2 9.54 -2.23 -8.13
N LEU A 3 9.33 -2.81 -9.30
CA LEU A 3 8.85 -4.18 -9.48
C LEU A 3 9.72 -5.21 -8.76
N ASP A 4 11.04 -5.10 -8.91
CA ASP A 4 11.99 -6.04 -8.31
C ASP A 4 11.95 -5.98 -6.79
N ILE A 5 11.95 -4.75 -6.22
CA ILE A 5 11.84 -4.55 -4.77
C ILE A 5 10.50 -5.08 -4.28
N TYR A 6 9.40 -4.78 -4.97
CA TYR A 6 8.07 -5.23 -4.59
C TYR A 6 7.97 -6.75 -4.57
N ASN A 7 8.33 -7.40 -5.68
CA ASN A 7 8.25 -8.85 -5.81
C ASN A 7 9.18 -9.57 -4.84
N THR A 8 10.40 -9.06 -4.65
CA THR A 8 11.38 -9.68 -3.76
C THR A 8 11.00 -9.51 -2.28
N SER A 9 10.51 -8.32 -1.90
CA SER A 9 10.19 -8.01 -0.51
C SER A 9 8.97 -8.77 0.02
N LEU A 10 8.05 -9.13 -0.86
CA LEU A 10 6.76 -9.75 -0.51
C LEU A 10 6.69 -11.24 -0.84
N ALA A 11 7.73 -11.84 -1.41
CA ALA A 11 7.75 -13.24 -1.87
C ALA A 11 7.30 -14.27 -0.81
N GLY A 12 7.55 -13.99 0.49
CA GLY A 12 7.13 -14.84 1.60
C GLY A 12 5.80 -14.45 2.26
N THR A 13 5.06 -13.50 1.68
CA THR A 13 3.82 -12.99 2.27
C THR A 13 2.63 -13.84 1.84
N TRP A 14 1.74 -14.18 2.77
CA TRP A 14 0.52 -14.92 2.47
C TRP A 14 -0.33 -14.22 1.41
N GLY A 15 -0.78 -14.98 0.42
CA GLY A 15 -1.62 -14.47 -0.67
C GLY A 15 -0.90 -13.56 -1.66
N PHE A 16 0.44 -13.48 -1.59
CA PHE A 16 1.21 -12.69 -2.53
C PHE A 16 1.28 -13.34 -3.90
N VAL A 17 0.99 -12.54 -4.92
CA VAL A 17 1.18 -12.89 -6.32
C VAL A 17 2.16 -11.89 -6.92
N PRO A 18 3.26 -12.35 -7.53
CA PRO A 18 4.21 -11.46 -8.18
C PRO A 18 3.54 -10.64 -9.29
N LEU A 19 3.84 -9.35 -9.31
CA LEU A 19 3.40 -8.47 -10.39
C LEU A 19 4.29 -8.68 -11.62
N SER A 20 3.69 -8.69 -12.80
CA SER A 20 4.38 -8.63 -14.08
C SER A 20 4.69 -7.18 -14.48
N GLU A 21 5.63 -7.00 -15.41
CA GLU A 21 5.93 -5.68 -15.98
C GLU A 21 4.70 -5.05 -16.65
N GLY A 22 3.86 -5.84 -17.30
CA GLY A 22 2.64 -5.35 -17.93
C GLY A 22 1.66 -4.78 -16.91
N GLU A 23 1.45 -5.47 -15.79
CA GLU A 23 0.58 -4.99 -14.69
C GLU A 23 1.13 -3.72 -14.05
N VAL A 24 2.44 -3.66 -13.78
CA VAL A 24 3.07 -2.44 -13.22
C VAL A 24 2.95 -1.27 -14.16
N ASN A 25 3.18 -1.46 -15.46
CA ASN A 25 3.03 -0.39 -16.46
C ASN A 25 1.57 0.07 -16.56
N HIS A 26 0.62 -0.86 -16.52
CA HIS A 26 -0.81 -0.54 -16.49
C HIS A 26 -1.16 0.27 -15.23
N MET A 27 -0.78 -0.19 -14.05
CA MET A 27 -0.98 0.54 -12.79
C MET A 27 -0.33 1.93 -12.82
N ALA A 28 0.92 2.04 -13.28
CA ALA A 28 1.65 3.30 -13.34
C ALA A 28 0.93 4.32 -14.23
N ASN A 29 0.41 3.88 -15.39
CA ASN A 29 -0.35 4.75 -16.28
C ASN A 29 -1.64 5.28 -15.66
N HIS A 30 -2.32 4.49 -14.85
CA HIS A 30 -3.53 4.91 -14.15
C HIS A 30 -3.23 5.77 -12.91
N LEU A 31 -2.19 5.44 -12.17
CA LEU A 31 -1.86 6.11 -10.92
C LEU A 31 -1.04 7.39 -11.08
N LYS A 32 -0.36 7.59 -12.21
CA LYS A 32 0.53 8.76 -12.43
C LYS A 32 -0.12 10.11 -12.14
N HIS A 33 -1.43 10.24 -12.35
CA HIS A 33 -2.17 11.46 -12.07
C HIS A 33 -2.59 11.60 -10.59
N LEU A 34 -2.56 10.52 -9.83
CA LEU A 34 -2.93 10.49 -8.41
C LEU A 34 -1.72 10.59 -7.49
N ILE A 35 -0.55 10.19 -7.98
CA ILE A 35 0.70 10.20 -7.22
C ILE A 35 1.20 11.63 -7.04
N VAL A 36 1.81 11.86 -5.89
CA VAL A 36 2.64 13.03 -5.58
C VAL A 36 4.06 12.51 -5.37
N PRO A 37 4.98 12.73 -6.31
CA PRO A 37 6.33 12.14 -6.27
C PRO A 37 7.07 12.45 -4.98
N GLU A 38 6.90 13.64 -4.42
CA GLU A 38 7.56 14.10 -3.20
C GLU A 38 7.13 13.28 -1.95
N LEU A 39 5.99 12.59 -2.04
CA LEU A 39 5.43 11.75 -0.97
C LEU A 39 5.73 10.25 -1.16
N SER A 40 6.60 9.92 -2.09
CA SER A 40 7.11 8.56 -2.28
C SER A 40 8.63 8.59 -2.30
N LEU A 41 9.26 7.62 -1.65
CA LEU A 41 10.72 7.60 -1.46
C LEU A 41 11.32 6.27 -1.88
N VAL A 42 12.56 6.33 -2.30
CA VAL A 42 13.43 5.17 -2.53
C VAL A 42 14.64 5.31 -1.62
N ALA A 43 14.99 4.22 -0.94
CA ALA A 43 16.26 4.08 -0.22
C ALA A 43 17.26 3.37 -1.10
N GLU A 44 18.50 3.85 -1.12
CA GLU A 44 19.59 3.29 -1.92
C GLU A 44 20.83 3.11 -1.06
N VAL A 45 21.58 2.07 -1.37
CA VAL A 45 22.94 1.84 -0.85
C VAL A 45 23.85 1.61 -2.05
N ASP A 46 24.92 2.40 -2.15
CA ASP A 46 25.89 2.35 -3.27
C ASP A 46 25.22 2.41 -4.66
N GLY A 47 24.18 3.24 -4.78
CA GLY A 47 23.42 3.41 -6.01
C GLY A 47 22.46 2.25 -6.34
N LYS A 48 22.34 1.26 -5.45
CA LYS A 48 21.37 0.16 -5.59
C LYS A 48 20.13 0.44 -4.75
N PRO A 49 18.94 0.44 -5.33
CA PRO A 49 17.70 0.62 -4.59
C PRO A 49 17.41 -0.61 -3.74
N ILE A 50 17.23 -0.39 -2.43
CA ILE A 50 17.03 -1.43 -1.41
C ILE A 50 15.68 -1.35 -0.73
N GLY A 51 14.95 -0.25 -0.90
CA GLY A 51 13.64 -0.11 -0.29
C GLY A 51 12.85 1.04 -0.87
N THR A 52 11.54 0.97 -0.73
CA THR A 52 10.60 2.00 -1.20
C THR A 52 9.51 2.24 -0.18
N VAL A 53 9.02 3.48 -0.09
CA VAL A 53 7.72 3.78 0.48
C VAL A 53 6.87 4.48 -0.57
N PHE A 54 5.69 3.92 -0.83
CA PHE A 54 4.76 4.40 -1.82
C PHE A 54 3.48 4.91 -1.17
N CYS A 55 3.15 6.17 -1.46
CA CYS A 55 2.04 6.85 -0.84
C CYS A 55 1.08 7.45 -1.86
N LEU A 56 -0.20 7.44 -1.54
CA LEU A 56 -1.25 8.15 -2.27
C LEU A 56 -2.01 9.11 -1.35
N LEU A 57 -2.44 10.22 -1.91
CA LEU A 57 -3.40 11.10 -1.25
C LEU A 57 -4.72 10.35 -1.03
N ASP A 58 -5.39 10.60 0.08
CA ASP A 58 -6.71 10.00 0.34
C ASP A 58 -7.79 10.72 -0.48
N TYR A 59 -8.09 10.17 -1.64
CA TYR A 59 -9.15 10.67 -2.53
C TYR A 59 -10.57 10.22 -2.11
N ASN A 60 -10.70 9.32 -1.13
CA ASN A 60 -12.00 8.76 -0.75
C ASN A 60 -13.07 9.81 -0.39
N PRO A 61 -12.75 10.90 0.35
CA PRO A 61 -13.74 11.95 0.60
C PRO A 61 -14.25 12.62 -0.68
N ARG A 62 -13.37 12.79 -1.67
CA ARG A 62 -13.75 13.37 -2.97
C ARG A 62 -14.59 12.40 -3.79
N ILE A 63 -14.19 11.12 -3.82
CA ILE A 63 -14.96 10.06 -4.49
C ILE A 63 -16.36 9.97 -3.90
N LYS A 64 -16.48 9.99 -2.56
CA LYS A 64 -17.77 10.00 -1.87
C LYS A 64 -18.61 11.23 -2.25
N ALA A 65 -18.00 12.41 -2.30
CA ALA A 65 -18.70 13.65 -2.66
C ALA A 65 -19.19 13.67 -4.12
N MET A 66 -18.61 12.87 -5.01
CA MET A 66 -19.06 12.74 -6.39
C MET A 66 -20.22 11.76 -6.55
N ASN A 67 -20.56 10.99 -5.51
CA ASN A 67 -21.65 10.02 -5.50
C ASN A 67 -21.68 9.09 -6.75
N GLY A 68 -20.50 8.59 -7.14
CA GLY A 68 -20.31 7.71 -8.29
C GLY A 68 -20.38 8.40 -9.67
N ARG A 69 -20.59 9.71 -9.73
CA ARG A 69 -20.72 10.46 -11.00
C ARG A 69 -19.38 11.09 -11.40
N LEU A 70 -18.64 10.41 -12.26
CA LEU A 70 -17.35 10.91 -12.75
C LEU A 70 -17.51 11.98 -13.84
N PHE A 71 -18.52 11.87 -14.67
CA PHE A 71 -18.83 12.81 -15.75
C PHE A 71 -20.06 13.67 -15.43
N PRO A 72 -20.12 14.92 -15.98
CA PRO A 72 -19.12 15.57 -16.81
C PRO A 72 -17.97 16.23 -16.02
N PHE A 73 -18.14 16.55 -14.74
CA PHE A 73 -17.18 17.38 -13.99
C PHE A 73 -16.56 16.67 -12.77
N GLY A 74 -16.92 15.42 -12.51
CA GLY A 74 -16.42 14.68 -11.33
C GLY A 74 -14.91 14.48 -11.36
N PHE A 75 -14.33 14.17 -12.52
CA PHE A 75 -12.88 13.97 -12.63
C PHE A 75 -12.09 15.27 -12.38
N LEU A 76 -12.62 16.43 -12.75
CA LEU A 76 -12.02 17.72 -12.42
C LEU A 76 -11.99 17.95 -10.91
N LYS A 77 -13.09 17.65 -10.21
CA LYS A 77 -13.16 17.74 -8.75
C LYS A 77 -12.19 16.77 -8.09
N LEU A 78 -11.97 15.59 -8.68
CA LEU A 78 -11.06 14.59 -8.16
C LEU A 78 -9.62 15.11 -8.17
N LEU A 79 -9.16 15.68 -9.29
CA LEU A 79 -7.78 16.09 -9.50
C LEU A 79 -7.49 17.55 -9.14
N TRP A 80 -8.54 18.38 -8.98
CA TRP A 80 -8.39 19.79 -8.68
C TRP A 80 -7.79 20.00 -7.30
N ASN A 81 -6.82 20.95 -7.19
CA ASN A 81 -6.25 21.37 -5.91
C ASN A 81 -5.86 20.19 -5.00
N LYS A 82 -4.92 19.36 -5.44
CA LYS A 82 -4.42 18.21 -4.67
C LYS A 82 -3.86 18.62 -3.30
N SER A 83 -3.27 19.80 -3.20
CA SER A 83 -2.70 20.32 -1.96
C SER A 83 -3.73 20.57 -0.83
N ALA A 84 -5.03 20.63 -1.18
CA ALA A 84 -6.09 20.69 -0.19
C ALA A 84 -6.36 19.32 0.49
N ILE A 85 -5.86 18.22 -0.07
CA ILE A 85 -5.96 16.91 0.57
C ILE A 85 -4.91 16.84 1.68
N LYS A 86 -5.37 16.67 2.93
CA LYS A 86 -4.54 16.67 4.14
C LYS A 86 -4.46 15.28 4.80
N ARG A 87 -4.90 14.26 4.08
CA ARG A 87 -4.82 12.84 4.46
C ARG A 87 -4.15 12.06 3.36
N MET A 88 -3.33 11.10 3.71
CA MET A 88 -2.73 10.19 2.77
C MET A 88 -2.71 8.75 3.28
N ARG A 89 -2.46 7.84 2.38
CA ARG A 89 -2.27 6.41 2.67
C ARG A 89 -0.88 5.99 2.23
N ALA A 90 -0.11 5.46 3.17
CA ALA A 90 1.10 4.71 2.86
C ALA A 90 0.66 3.29 2.45
N ILE A 91 0.61 3.06 1.14
CA ILE A 91 0.05 1.83 0.57
C ILE A 91 1.05 0.68 0.68
N SER A 92 2.31 0.99 0.46
CA SER A 92 3.35 -0.03 0.41
C SER A 92 4.65 0.52 0.96
N THR A 93 5.27 -0.25 1.86
CA THR A 93 6.65 -0.04 2.32
C THR A 93 7.36 -1.36 2.12
N ASN A 94 8.25 -1.39 1.15
CA ASN A 94 8.96 -2.59 0.74
C ASN A 94 10.45 -2.40 0.97
N VAL A 95 11.09 -3.40 1.52
CA VAL A 95 12.54 -3.45 1.73
C VAL A 95 13.01 -4.82 1.32
N VAL A 96 14.07 -4.91 0.52
CA VAL A 96 14.63 -6.19 0.12
C VAL A 96 15.08 -6.99 1.35
N PRO A 97 14.95 -8.33 1.34
CA PRO A 97 15.13 -9.18 2.53
C PRO A 97 16.42 -8.92 3.30
N GLU A 98 17.54 -8.72 2.62
CA GLU A 98 18.85 -8.52 3.21
C GLU A 98 18.95 -7.27 4.09
N TYR A 99 18.08 -6.27 3.85
CA TYR A 99 18.07 -5.00 4.55
C TYR A 99 16.87 -4.79 5.48
N GLN A 100 15.94 -5.77 5.55
CA GLN A 100 14.73 -5.64 6.38
C GLN A 100 15.04 -5.44 7.86
N ALA A 101 16.06 -6.16 8.38
CA ALA A 101 16.47 -6.06 9.78
C ALA A 101 17.24 -4.77 10.12
N TRP A 102 17.67 -4.01 9.12
CA TRP A 102 18.49 -2.79 9.29
C TRP A 102 17.66 -1.53 9.61
N GLY A 103 16.35 -1.69 9.70
CA GLY A 103 15.47 -0.56 9.99
C GLY A 103 15.23 0.39 8.82
N VAL A 104 15.51 -0.01 7.59
CA VAL A 104 15.34 0.81 6.38
C VAL A 104 13.91 1.34 6.25
N GLY A 105 12.90 0.53 6.59
CA GLY A 105 11.52 0.98 6.61
C GLY A 105 11.28 2.14 7.57
N LEU A 106 11.90 2.13 8.74
CA LEU A 106 11.82 3.23 9.71
C LEU A 106 12.51 4.49 9.16
N VAL A 107 13.67 4.34 8.55
CA VAL A 107 14.40 5.46 7.92
C VAL A 107 13.57 6.09 6.80
N LEU A 108 12.93 5.28 5.95
CA LEU A 108 12.03 5.76 4.89
C LEU A 108 10.86 6.56 5.48
N HIS A 109 10.22 6.07 6.54
CA HIS A 109 9.13 6.79 7.20
C HIS A 109 9.63 8.09 7.85
N ALA A 110 10.77 8.06 8.53
CA ALA A 110 11.37 9.25 9.14
C ALA A 110 11.71 10.32 8.09
N ALA A 111 12.28 9.92 6.95
CA ALA A 111 12.60 10.80 5.84
C ALA A 111 11.34 11.39 5.14
N LEU A 112 10.20 10.71 5.27
CA LEU A 112 8.92 11.19 4.75
C LEU A 112 8.32 12.31 5.62
N VAL A 113 8.55 12.29 6.94
CA VAL A 113 7.92 13.22 7.90
C VAL A 113 8.09 14.70 7.54
N PRO A 114 9.30 15.23 7.22
CA PRO A 114 9.45 16.64 6.85
C PRO A 114 8.62 17.02 5.61
N ARG A 115 8.48 16.09 4.66
CA ARG A 115 7.70 16.29 3.44
C ARG A 115 6.21 16.35 3.74
N LEU A 116 5.75 15.54 4.69
CA LEU A 116 4.38 15.55 5.19
C LEU A 116 4.03 16.88 5.85
N TYR A 117 4.92 17.40 6.71
CA TYR A 117 4.76 18.72 7.33
C TYR A 117 4.71 19.83 6.28
N LYS A 118 5.63 19.82 5.32
CA LYS A 118 5.65 20.80 4.22
C LYS A 118 4.35 20.79 3.41
N TRP A 119 3.77 19.61 3.18
CA TRP A 119 2.47 19.46 2.51
C TRP A 119 1.30 19.91 3.41
N GLY A 120 1.49 19.94 4.72
CA GLY A 120 0.47 20.20 5.72
C GLY A 120 -0.45 19.01 5.94
N MET A 121 0.10 17.78 5.86
CA MET A 121 -0.63 16.56 6.19
C MET A 121 -1.05 16.56 7.66
N LYS A 122 -2.27 16.11 7.90
CA LYS A 122 -2.85 15.96 9.24
C LYS A 122 -2.94 14.51 9.68
N GLU A 123 -3.03 13.60 8.72
CA GLU A 123 -3.25 12.18 8.99
C GLU A 123 -2.58 11.32 7.92
N VAL A 124 -1.94 10.25 8.37
CA VAL A 124 -1.36 9.22 7.52
C VAL A 124 -1.96 7.88 7.93
N GLU A 125 -2.59 7.19 6.99
CA GLU A 125 -3.08 5.83 7.18
C GLU A 125 -2.06 4.84 6.61
N PHE A 126 -1.63 3.90 7.45
CA PHE A 126 -0.85 2.74 7.01
C PHE A 126 -1.82 1.58 6.80
N SER A 127 -2.15 1.28 5.55
CA SER A 127 -3.14 0.27 5.25
C SER A 127 -2.67 -0.64 4.10
N TRP A 128 -2.90 -1.86 4.19
CA TRP A 128 -3.27 -2.67 5.34
C TRP A 128 -2.01 -3.41 5.84
N VAL A 129 -1.94 -3.71 7.11
CA VAL A 129 -0.81 -4.43 7.70
C VAL A 129 -1.30 -5.80 8.15
N LEU A 130 -0.70 -6.86 7.62
CA LEU A 130 -1.02 -8.22 8.04
C LEU A 130 -0.71 -8.42 9.53
N GLU A 131 -1.55 -9.15 10.23
CA GLU A 131 -1.36 -9.46 11.66
C GLU A 131 -0.05 -10.23 11.89
N SER A 132 0.33 -11.09 10.96
CA SER A 132 1.59 -11.84 10.96
C SER A 132 2.82 -10.99 10.65
N ASN A 133 2.67 -9.78 10.10
CA ASN A 133 3.80 -8.89 9.82
C ASN A 133 4.23 -8.12 11.08
N HIS A 134 4.86 -8.85 12.01
CA HIS A 134 5.28 -8.30 13.29
C HIS A 134 6.32 -7.17 13.16
N LEU A 135 7.16 -7.21 12.13
CA LEU A 135 8.18 -6.17 11.91
C LEU A 135 7.53 -4.82 11.57
N SER A 136 6.63 -4.79 10.59
CA SER A 136 5.90 -3.57 10.21
C SER A 136 5.05 -3.07 11.36
N LYS A 137 4.33 -3.96 12.05
CA LYS A 137 3.48 -3.59 13.18
C LYS A 137 4.28 -2.91 14.28
N ARG A 138 5.39 -3.51 14.75
CA ARG A 138 6.27 -2.93 15.77
C ARG A 138 6.87 -1.61 15.33
N THR A 139 7.26 -1.48 14.06
CA THR A 139 7.82 -0.24 13.51
C THR A 139 6.81 0.90 13.58
N LEU A 140 5.55 0.64 13.18
CA LEU A 140 4.48 1.62 13.21
C LEU A 140 4.08 2.00 14.65
N GLU A 141 3.96 1.02 15.54
CA GLU A 141 3.66 1.25 16.97
C GLU A 141 4.74 2.12 17.64
N ARG A 142 6.02 1.86 17.36
CA ARG A 142 7.14 2.69 17.83
C ARG A 142 7.11 4.10 17.26
N GLY A 143 6.58 4.27 16.05
CA GLY A 143 6.33 5.56 15.42
C GLY A 143 5.09 6.29 15.94
N GLY A 144 4.36 5.71 16.92
CA GLY A 144 3.17 6.32 17.53
C GLY A 144 1.88 6.07 16.73
N ALA A 145 1.88 5.15 15.76
CA ALA A 145 0.67 4.80 15.02
C ALA A 145 -0.33 4.03 15.90
N LEU A 146 -1.60 4.34 15.73
CA LEU A 146 -2.70 3.71 16.46
C LEU A 146 -3.48 2.78 15.54
N VAL A 147 -3.83 1.60 16.02
CA VAL A 147 -4.71 0.67 15.31
C VAL A 147 -6.14 1.20 15.36
N THR A 148 -6.67 1.62 14.21
CA THR A 148 -8.03 2.20 14.11
C THR A 148 -9.05 1.20 13.58
N LYS A 149 -8.62 0.21 12.78
CA LYS A 149 -9.51 -0.79 12.19
C LYS A 149 -8.82 -2.16 12.16
N LYS A 150 -9.61 -3.21 12.34
CA LYS A 150 -9.20 -4.60 12.14
C LYS A 150 -10.14 -5.24 11.12
N TYR A 151 -9.55 -5.96 10.19
CA TYR A 151 -10.27 -6.70 9.15
C TYR A 151 -9.99 -8.18 9.32
N ARG A 152 -10.95 -9.02 8.95
CA ARG A 152 -10.80 -10.47 8.88
C ARG A 152 -11.23 -10.93 7.50
N ILE A 153 -10.44 -11.82 6.91
CA ILE A 153 -10.80 -12.53 5.69
C ILE A 153 -11.27 -13.92 6.15
N TYR A 154 -12.45 -14.31 5.73
CA TYR A 154 -13.00 -15.62 5.97
C TYR A 154 -12.99 -16.39 4.65
N GLN A 155 -12.63 -17.65 4.72
CA GLN A 155 -12.75 -18.60 3.63
C GLN A 155 -13.89 -19.54 4.02
N ASP A 156 -14.86 -19.70 3.12
CA ASP A 156 -15.88 -20.73 3.23
C ASP A 156 -15.36 -21.94 2.47
N ASP A 157 -15.09 -23.02 3.17
CA ASP A 157 -14.71 -24.26 2.52
C ASP A 157 -16.00 -24.86 1.90
N PRO A 158 -16.00 -25.19 0.58
CA PRO A 158 -17.15 -25.85 0.00
C PRO A 158 -17.42 -27.14 0.83
N PRO A 159 -18.70 -27.48 1.04
CA PRO A 159 -19.02 -28.72 1.75
C PRO A 159 -18.25 -29.85 1.07
N SER A 160 -17.47 -30.58 1.85
CA SER A 160 -16.84 -31.80 1.37
C SER A 160 -17.97 -32.67 0.82
N ASP A 161 -17.95 -32.92 -0.50
CA ASP A 161 -18.88 -33.84 -1.12
C ASP A 161 -18.83 -35.14 -0.33
N ALA A 162 -19.79 -35.27 0.55
CA ALA A 162 -19.97 -36.46 1.34
C ALA A 162 -20.50 -37.52 0.37
N SER A 163 -19.66 -38.51 0.17
CA SER A 163 -20.05 -39.82 -0.29
C SER A 163 -20.53 -39.94 -1.73
N GLU A 164 -19.61 -40.21 -2.62
CA GLU A 164 -19.86 -41.28 -3.55
C GLU A 164 -20.12 -42.56 -2.78
N THR A 165 -21.36 -42.80 -2.44
CA THR A 165 -21.81 -44.12 -2.05
C THR A 165 -21.71 -45.00 -3.26
N GLU A 166 -20.67 -45.79 -3.30
CA GLU A 166 -20.62 -47.02 -4.11
C GLU A 166 -21.90 -47.80 -3.88
N SER A 167 -22.79 -47.77 -4.84
CA SER A 167 -23.79 -48.81 -5.00
C SER A 167 -23.18 -49.87 -5.88
N VAL A 168 -22.48 -50.82 -5.25
CA VAL A 168 -22.28 -52.16 -5.82
C VAL A 168 -23.60 -52.86 -5.66
N GLY A 169 -24.20 -53.19 -6.79
CA GLY A 169 -25.32 -54.09 -6.94
C GLY A 169 -25.14 -54.88 -8.24
#